data_41d901b371a93ed85d9b890b11986640
#
_entry.id   41d901b371a93ed85d9b890b11986640
#
_cell.length_a   1.000
_cell.length_b   1.000
_cell.length_c   1.000
_cell.angle_alpha   90.00
_cell.angle_beta   90.00
_cell.angle_gamma   90.00
#
_symmetry.space_group_name_H-M   'P 1'
#
loop_
_entity.id
_entity.type
_entity.pdbx_description
1 polymer ?
#
loop_
_entity_poly.entity_id
_entity_poly.type
_entity_poly.pdbx_seq_one_letter_code
_entity_poly.pdbx_strand_id
1 'polypeptide(L)'
;MANRLNNDFQFVDVGRKDPEKKPAHTRAKEFAEIYEPFKPTDAASQAHRCLHCGNPYCEWKCPVHNYIPNWLKLANEGRIFEAAELSHQTNTLPEVCGRVCPQDRLCEGSCTLNDEFGAVTIGNIERYINDKAFEMGWRPDLSGVKQTGKTVAIIGAGPAGLACADVLTRNGVKAVVFDRHPEIGGLLTFGIPAFKLEKEVMTRRRE
;
A
#
# COMPACT_ATOMS: atom_id res chain seq x y z
N MET A 1 18.49 5.91 19.45
CA MET A 1 17.42 5.56 20.41
C MET A 1 16.12 5.65 19.63
N ALA A 2 15.37 4.55 19.52
CA ALA A 2 14.04 4.59 18.92
C ALA A 2 13.17 5.52 19.75
N ASN A 3 12.63 6.57 19.15
CA ASN A 3 11.66 7.43 19.80
C ASN A 3 10.44 6.57 20.16
N ARG A 4 10.20 6.41 21.46
CA ARG A 4 8.97 5.77 21.93
C ARG A 4 7.81 6.63 21.46
N LEU A 5 6.83 6.02 20.78
CA LEU A 5 5.61 6.72 20.40
C LEU A 5 4.94 7.29 21.64
N ASN A 6 4.69 8.60 21.63
CA ASN A 6 3.79 9.22 22.58
C ASN A 6 2.37 9.13 21.99
N ASN A 7 1.51 8.33 22.60
CA ASN A 7 0.13 8.17 22.18
C ASN A 7 -0.84 9.06 22.97
N ASP A 8 -0.31 10.03 23.74
CA ASP A 8 -1.12 10.94 24.51
C ASP A 8 -1.51 12.15 23.67
N PHE A 9 -2.67 12.08 23.03
CA PHE A 9 -3.29 13.20 22.29
C PHE A 9 -2.49 13.76 21.10
N GLN A 10 -1.49 13.03 20.57
CA GLN A 10 -0.68 13.46 19.43
C GLN A 10 -1.51 13.86 18.19
N PHE A 11 -2.68 13.28 18.00
CA PHE A 11 -3.61 13.59 16.91
C PHE A 11 -4.28 14.96 17.05
N VAL A 12 -4.23 15.57 18.24
CA VAL A 12 -4.70 16.93 18.49
C VAL A 12 -3.66 17.94 18.02
N ASP A 13 -2.37 17.65 18.32
CA ASP A 13 -1.25 18.55 17.98
C ASP A 13 -0.91 18.45 16.48
N VAL A 14 -1.10 17.27 15.89
CA VAL A 14 -0.83 17.00 14.47
C VAL A 14 -2.14 16.81 13.71
N GLY A 15 -2.59 17.82 13.00
CA GLY A 15 -3.76 17.74 12.13
C GLY A 15 -3.56 16.81 10.93
N ARG A 16 -4.65 16.33 10.34
CA ARG A 16 -4.60 15.58 9.07
C ARG A 16 -3.99 16.46 7.97
N LYS A 17 -3.01 15.91 7.27
CA LYS A 17 -2.40 16.53 6.09
C LYS A 17 -2.38 15.50 4.96
N ASP A 18 -3.08 15.79 3.87
CA ASP A 18 -2.99 15.00 2.65
C ASP A 18 -1.75 15.40 1.84
N PRO A 19 -1.24 14.53 0.95
CA PRO A 19 -0.17 14.90 0.03
C PRO A 19 -0.55 16.08 -0.85
N GLU A 20 0.44 16.90 -1.20
CA GLU A 20 0.25 18.03 -2.11
C GLU A 20 -0.18 17.54 -3.51
N LYS A 21 -1.08 18.27 -4.14
CA LYS A 21 -1.44 18.03 -5.54
C LYS A 21 -0.45 18.74 -6.44
N LYS A 22 0.04 18.06 -7.47
CA LYS A 22 0.80 18.69 -8.55
C LYS A 22 0.02 19.87 -9.13
N PRO A 23 0.68 20.96 -9.55
CA PRO A 23 0.01 22.12 -10.14
C PRO A 23 -0.88 21.74 -11.32
N ALA A 24 -2.04 22.39 -11.46
CA ALA A 24 -3.04 22.05 -12.46
C ALA A 24 -2.50 22.07 -13.90
N HIS A 25 -1.62 23.04 -14.21
CA HIS A 25 -1.01 23.18 -15.54
C HIS A 25 -0.04 22.02 -15.87
N THR A 26 0.65 21.45 -14.86
CA THR A 26 1.48 20.26 -15.00
C THR A 26 0.62 19.03 -15.24
N ARG A 27 -0.41 18.84 -14.41
CA ARG A 27 -1.34 17.70 -14.52
C ARG A 27 -2.08 17.64 -15.86
N ALA A 28 -2.41 18.80 -16.43
CA ALA A 28 -3.08 18.88 -17.73
C ALA A 28 -2.20 18.45 -18.90
N LYS A 29 -0.86 18.52 -18.76
CA LYS A 29 0.09 18.18 -19.82
C LYS A 29 0.64 16.76 -19.71
N GLU A 30 0.91 16.29 -18.51
CA GLU A 30 1.71 15.07 -18.29
C GLU A 30 0.86 13.82 -18.03
N PHE A 31 -0.40 13.93 -17.65
CA PHE A 31 -1.25 12.81 -17.24
C PHE A 31 -0.62 11.90 -16.17
N ALA A 32 0.39 12.42 -15.44
CA ALA A 32 1.03 11.73 -14.32
C ALA A 32 0.14 11.72 -13.08
N GLU A 33 0.49 10.93 -12.06
CA GLU A 33 -0.26 10.88 -10.81
C GLU A 33 -0.46 12.27 -10.20
N ILE A 34 -1.68 12.51 -9.69
CA ILE A 34 -2.13 13.84 -9.23
C ILE A 34 -1.38 14.29 -7.99
N TYR A 35 -1.11 13.35 -7.06
CA TYR A 35 -0.52 13.66 -5.78
C TYR A 35 0.99 13.43 -5.78
N GLU A 36 1.72 14.37 -5.20
CA GLU A 36 3.12 14.16 -4.86
C GLU A 36 3.26 13.03 -3.81
N PRO A 37 4.35 12.26 -3.82
CA PRO A 37 4.61 11.34 -2.72
C PRO A 37 4.85 12.11 -1.41
N PHE A 38 4.51 11.51 -0.27
CA PHE A 38 4.88 12.07 1.02
C PHE A 38 6.39 12.19 1.17
N LYS A 39 6.84 13.30 1.78
CA LYS A 39 8.19 13.38 2.31
C LYS A 39 8.32 12.48 3.54
N PRO A 40 9.50 11.94 3.87
CA PRO A 40 9.70 11.06 5.02
C PRO A 40 9.15 11.65 6.32
N THR A 41 9.38 12.94 6.56
CA THR A 41 8.89 13.67 7.75
C THR A 41 7.37 13.76 7.80
N ASP A 42 6.72 14.01 6.67
CA ASP A 42 5.27 14.09 6.57
C ASP A 42 4.64 12.71 6.76
N ALA A 43 5.20 11.67 6.13
CA ALA A 43 4.74 10.30 6.30
C ALA A 43 4.82 9.85 7.77
N ALA A 44 5.96 10.08 8.42
CA ALA A 44 6.15 9.76 9.83
C ALA A 44 5.18 10.54 10.72
N SER A 45 5.02 11.85 10.50
CA SER A 45 4.10 12.70 11.24
C SER A 45 2.64 12.25 11.09
N GLN A 46 2.20 11.93 9.88
CA GLN A 46 0.85 11.45 9.65
C GLN A 46 0.61 10.03 10.20
N ALA A 47 1.60 9.15 10.13
CA ALA A 47 1.56 7.83 10.77
C ALA A 47 1.48 7.93 12.30
N HIS A 48 2.14 8.92 12.89
CA HIS A 48 2.12 9.20 14.34
C HIS A 48 0.71 9.52 14.88
N ARG A 49 -0.19 9.98 14.04
CA ARG A 49 -1.58 10.25 14.44
C ARG A 49 -2.36 8.98 14.85
N CYS A 50 -1.87 7.79 14.48
CA CYS A 50 -2.55 6.54 14.79
C CYS A 50 -2.65 6.30 16.30
N LEU A 51 -3.86 6.00 16.79
CA LEU A 51 -4.15 5.71 18.20
C LEU A 51 -3.72 4.30 18.62
N HIS A 52 -3.32 3.44 17.71
CA HIS A 52 -3.06 2.02 17.96
C HIS A 52 -4.22 1.34 18.69
N CYS A 53 -5.43 1.53 18.18
CA CYS A 53 -6.66 1.01 18.79
C CYS A 53 -6.56 -0.49 19.07
N GLY A 54 -6.97 -0.92 20.28
CA GLY A 54 -7.06 -2.33 20.61
C GLY A 54 -8.14 -3.07 19.77
N ASN A 55 -9.07 -2.30 19.21
CA ASN A 55 -10.07 -2.74 18.24
C ASN A 55 -9.97 -1.92 16.96
N PRO A 56 -9.08 -2.29 16.01
CA PRO A 56 -8.76 -1.47 14.85
C PRO A 56 -9.83 -1.59 13.76
N TYR A 57 -10.86 -0.76 13.80
CA TYR A 57 -11.93 -0.74 12.79
C TYR A 57 -11.40 -0.54 11.36
N CYS A 58 -10.29 0.19 11.18
CA CYS A 58 -9.64 0.35 9.88
C CYS A 58 -9.15 -0.99 9.29
N GLU A 59 -8.61 -1.88 10.13
CA GLU A 59 -8.19 -3.22 9.75
C GLU A 59 -9.41 -4.11 9.43
N TRP A 60 -10.44 -4.04 10.27
CA TRP A 60 -11.66 -4.84 10.06
C TRP A 60 -12.42 -4.43 8.80
N LYS A 61 -12.40 -3.14 8.46
CA LYS A 61 -13.07 -2.64 7.27
C LYS A 61 -12.25 -2.86 5.99
N CYS A 62 -10.95 -3.15 6.13
CA CYS A 62 -10.11 -3.50 4.99
C CYS A 62 -10.50 -4.90 4.47
N PRO A 63 -10.84 -5.05 3.17
CA PRO A 63 -11.25 -6.35 2.63
C PRO A 63 -10.18 -7.46 2.74
N VAL A 64 -8.91 -7.07 2.88
CA VAL A 64 -7.78 -8.00 3.06
C VAL A 64 -7.26 -8.02 4.50
N HIS A 65 -7.97 -7.39 5.44
CA HIS A 65 -7.61 -7.31 6.86
C HIS A 65 -6.13 -6.98 7.09
N ASN A 66 -5.65 -5.91 6.42
CA ASN A 66 -4.25 -5.54 6.49
C ASN A 66 -3.91 -4.95 7.86
N TYR A 67 -2.74 -5.29 8.40
CA TYR A 67 -2.25 -4.90 9.73
C TYR A 67 -1.93 -3.40 9.85
N ILE A 68 -2.95 -2.58 9.61
CA ILE A 68 -2.82 -1.13 9.42
C ILE A 68 -2.15 -0.42 10.61
N PRO A 69 -2.57 -0.59 11.88
CA PRO A 69 -1.93 0.08 12.99
C PRO A 69 -0.46 -0.32 13.15
N ASN A 70 -0.14 -1.58 12.85
CA ASN A 70 1.20 -2.12 13.04
C ASN A 70 2.19 -1.53 12.04
N TRP A 71 1.87 -1.51 10.75
CA TRP A 71 2.78 -0.90 9.78
C TRP A 71 2.77 0.64 9.84
N LEU A 72 1.70 1.30 10.31
CA LEU A 72 1.72 2.73 10.64
C LEU A 72 2.77 3.05 11.71
N LYS A 73 2.84 2.21 12.76
CA LYS A 73 3.87 2.33 13.79
C LYS A 73 5.27 2.21 13.20
N LEU A 74 5.51 1.19 12.39
CA LEU A 74 6.80 0.97 11.73
C LEU A 74 7.17 2.14 10.79
N ALA A 75 6.20 2.68 10.05
CA ALA A 75 6.41 3.85 9.20
C ALA A 75 6.80 5.10 10.00
N ASN A 76 6.16 5.33 11.15
CA ASN A 76 6.52 6.43 12.04
C ASN A 76 7.94 6.26 12.62
N GLU A 77 8.35 5.03 12.91
CA GLU A 77 9.70 4.70 13.37
C GLU A 77 10.77 4.72 12.26
N GLY A 78 10.38 4.95 11.00
CA GLY A 78 11.28 4.92 9.84
C GLY A 78 11.72 3.51 9.42
N ARG A 79 11.09 2.46 9.93
CA ARG A 79 11.36 1.04 9.66
C ARG A 79 10.63 0.61 8.39
N ILE A 80 11.06 1.17 7.25
CA ILE A 80 10.32 1.07 5.97
C ILE A 80 10.26 -0.36 5.44
N PHE A 81 11.34 -1.13 5.50
CA PHE A 81 11.35 -2.51 5.01
C PHE A 81 10.43 -3.41 5.81
N GLU A 82 10.42 -3.28 7.12
CA GLU A 82 9.53 -4.06 8.00
C GLU A 82 8.06 -3.63 7.82
N ALA A 83 7.81 -2.33 7.58
CA ALA A 83 6.47 -1.85 7.26
C ALA A 83 5.98 -2.42 5.92
N ALA A 84 6.85 -2.46 4.90
CA ALA A 84 6.55 -3.07 3.61
C ALA A 84 6.28 -4.57 3.74
N GLU A 85 7.16 -5.30 4.43
CA GLU A 85 7.00 -6.72 4.73
C GLU A 85 5.63 -6.99 5.34
N LEU A 86 5.27 -6.24 6.39
CA LEU A 86 4.01 -6.41 7.10
C LEU A 86 2.79 -6.07 6.24
N SER A 87 2.88 -5.02 5.42
CA SER A 87 1.79 -4.63 4.51
C SER A 87 1.53 -5.70 3.43
N HIS A 88 2.57 -6.45 3.04
CA HIS A 88 2.49 -7.53 2.07
C HIS A 88 2.02 -8.87 2.64
N GLN A 89 1.89 -9.03 3.94
CA GLN A 89 1.47 -10.32 4.52
C GLN A 89 0.05 -10.71 4.12
N THR A 90 -0.86 -9.76 4.07
CA THR A 90 -2.26 -10.00 3.70
C THR A 90 -2.66 -9.34 2.38
N ASN A 91 -1.85 -8.44 1.84
CA ASN A 91 -2.14 -7.69 0.61
C ASN A 91 -1.03 -7.88 -0.41
N THR A 92 -1.38 -8.41 -1.57
CA THR A 92 -0.41 -8.63 -2.66
C THR A 92 0.05 -7.34 -3.33
N LEU A 93 -0.82 -6.32 -3.39
CA LEU A 93 -0.60 -5.08 -4.16
C LEU A 93 -0.84 -3.83 -3.28
N PRO A 94 -0.15 -3.66 -2.15
CA PRO A 94 -0.40 -2.53 -1.25
C PRO A 94 -0.11 -1.17 -1.90
N GLU A 95 0.87 -1.06 -2.79
CA GLU A 95 1.14 0.17 -3.55
C GLU A 95 0.00 0.57 -4.49
N VAL A 96 -0.75 -0.40 -4.99
CA VAL A 96 -1.98 -0.18 -5.79
C VAL A 96 -3.12 0.22 -4.87
N CYS A 97 -3.32 -0.50 -3.75
CA CYS A 97 -4.36 -0.22 -2.78
C CYS A 97 -4.23 1.21 -2.22
N GLY A 98 -3.02 1.65 -1.88
CA GLY A 98 -2.75 3.01 -1.43
C GLY A 98 -3.13 4.11 -2.44
N ARG A 99 -3.29 3.77 -3.73
CA ARG A 99 -3.67 4.69 -4.80
C ARG A 99 -5.13 4.62 -5.23
N VAL A 100 -5.71 3.42 -5.29
CA VAL A 100 -6.98 3.20 -5.98
C VAL A 100 -8.14 2.76 -5.09
N CYS A 101 -7.89 2.24 -3.89
CA CYS A 101 -8.97 1.91 -2.97
C CYS A 101 -9.80 3.15 -2.62
N PRO A 102 -11.12 3.01 -2.42
CA PRO A 102 -11.97 4.05 -1.85
C PRO A 102 -11.76 4.11 -0.32
N GLN A 103 -10.61 4.64 0.13
CA GLN A 103 -10.22 4.65 1.53
C GLN A 103 -11.24 5.36 2.43
N ASP A 104 -11.91 6.39 1.90
CA ASP A 104 -12.99 7.14 2.55
C ASP A 104 -14.19 6.27 2.93
N ARG A 105 -14.39 5.15 2.24
CA ARG A 105 -15.45 4.15 2.50
C ARG A 105 -14.96 2.89 3.19
N LEU A 106 -13.66 2.73 3.29
CA LEU A 106 -12.99 1.55 3.86
C LEU A 106 -12.19 1.94 5.11
N CYS A 107 -10.88 1.77 5.07
CA CYS A 107 -10.01 1.94 6.23
C CYS A 107 -10.03 3.35 6.83
N GLU A 108 -9.96 4.40 6.02
CA GLU A 108 -9.99 5.78 6.51
C GLU A 108 -11.39 6.17 7.02
N GLY A 109 -12.45 5.80 6.27
CA GLY A 109 -13.83 6.04 6.72
C GLY A 109 -14.21 5.32 8.02
N SER A 110 -13.48 4.28 8.40
CA SER A 110 -13.68 3.54 9.65
C SER A 110 -12.62 3.87 10.73
N CYS A 111 -11.75 4.84 10.46
CA CYS A 111 -10.78 5.28 11.46
C CYS A 111 -11.50 5.95 12.64
N THR A 112 -11.12 5.60 13.86
CA THR A 112 -11.66 6.20 15.09
C THR A 112 -11.55 7.73 15.12
N LEU A 113 -10.56 8.30 14.44
CA LEU A 113 -10.36 9.75 14.35
C LEU A 113 -11.21 10.43 13.27
N ASN A 114 -11.92 9.66 12.43
CA ASN A 114 -12.52 10.20 11.20
C ASN A 114 -13.46 11.38 11.44
N ASP A 115 -14.36 11.24 12.40
CA ASP A 115 -15.50 12.17 12.55
C ASP A 115 -15.10 13.52 13.16
N GLU A 116 -14.15 13.53 14.11
CA GLU A 116 -13.82 14.76 14.85
C GLU A 116 -12.45 15.35 14.47
N PHE A 117 -11.46 14.50 14.21
CA PHE A 117 -10.07 14.92 14.01
C PHE A 117 -9.56 14.66 12.59
N GLY A 118 -10.39 14.06 11.73
CA GLY A 118 -10.01 13.55 10.42
C GLY A 118 -9.18 12.27 10.53
N ALA A 119 -9.49 11.27 9.73
CA ALA A 119 -8.81 9.98 9.69
C ALA A 119 -7.30 10.11 9.52
N VAL A 120 -6.54 9.11 9.95
CA VAL A 120 -5.15 8.93 9.52
C VAL A 120 -5.13 8.76 8.00
N THR A 121 -4.18 9.36 7.29
CA THR A 121 -4.01 9.24 5.82
C THR A 121 -3.45 7.86 5.44
N ILE A 122 -4.23 6.81 5.72
CA ILE A 122 -3.80 5.41 5.66
C ILE A 122 -3.33 5.05 4.25
N GLY A 123 -4.14 5.35 3.23
CA GLY A 123 -3.80 5.01 1.86
C GLY A 123 -2.52 5.69 1.36
N ASN A 124 -2.33 6.97 1.69
CA ASN A 124 -1.13 7.69 1.28
C ASN A 124 0.15 7.20 1.99
N ILE A 125 0.02 6.75 3.25
CA ILE A 125 1.15 6.15 3.99
C ILE A 125 1.44 4.75 3.44
N GLU A 126 0.43 3.94 3.12
CA GLU A 126 0.59 2.64 2.46
C GLU A 126 1.34 2.79 1.13
N ARG A 127 0.92 3.76 0.29
CA ARG A 127 1.64 4.13 -0.93
C ARG A 127 3.09 4.49 -0.65
N TYR A 128 3.33 5.40 0.31
CA TYR A 128 4.67 5.86 0.66
C TYR A 128 5.59 4.72 1.10
N ILE A 129 5.13 3.85 2.02
CA ILE A 129 5.90 2.71 2.51
C ILE A 129 6.38 1.84 1.34
N ASN A 130 5.46 1.47 0.47
CA ASN A 130 5.75 0.52 -0.60
C ASN A 130 6.58 1.14 -1.72
N ASP A 131 6.27 2.37 -2.15
CA ASP A 131 7.10 3.06 -3.12
C ASP A 131 8.53 3.25 -2.62
N LYS A 132 8.69 3.68 -1.36
CA LYS A 132 10.00 3.89 -0.74
C LYS A 132 10.77 2.60 -0.56
N ALA A 133 10.10 1.52 -0.14
CA ALA A 133 10.74 0.21 0.01
C ALA A 133 11.28 -0.30 -1.35
N PHE A 134 10.48 -0.24 -2.40
CA PHE A 134 10.91 -0.63 -3.76
C PHE A 134 12.05 0.25 -4.29
N GLU A 135 11.99 1.57 -4.08
CA GLU A 135 13.06 2.50 -4.43
C GLU A 135 14.39 2.16 -3.75
N MET A 136 14.32 1.74 -2.49
CA MET A 136 15.48 1.31 -1.70
C MET A 136 15.94 -0.13 -2.00
N GLY A 137 15.33 -0.81 -2.96
CA GLY A 137 15.71 -2.16 -3.39
C GLY A 137 15.07 -3.29 -2.59
N TRP A 138 14.10 -3.02 -1.72
CA TRP A 138 13.37 -4.07 -1.03
C TRP A 138 12.64 -4.99 -2.02
N ARG A 139 12.68 -6.28 -1.74
CA ARG A 139 11.89 -7.32 -2.41
C ARG A 139 11.42 -8.34 -1.37
N PRO A 140 10.27 -9.01 -1.58
CA PRO A 140 9.83 -10.09 -0.71
C PRO A 140 10.90 -11.19 -0.64
N ASP A 141 11.26 -11.61 0.57
CA ASP A 141 12.18 -12.72 0.75
C ASP A 141 11.44 -14.06 0.66
N LEU A 142 11.73 -14.82 -0.37
CA LEU A 142 11.18 -16.15 -0.61
C LEU A 142 12.21 -17.27 -0.36
N SER A 143 13.41 -16.97 0.14
CA SER A 143 14.49 -17.93 0.33
C SER A 143 14.12 -19.09 1.28
N GLY A 144 13.26 -18.83 2.26
CA GLY A 144 12.75 -19.82 3.21
C GLY A 144 11.60 -20.70 2.69
N VAL A 145 11.09 -20.42 1.48
CA VAL A 145 9.91 -21.12 0.95
C VAL A 145 10.28 -22.51 0.43
N LYS A 146 9.71 -23.56 1.04
CA LYS A 146 9.89 -24.94 0.60
C LYS A 146 9.02 -25.22 -0.63
N GLN A 147 9.66 -25.60 -1.73
CA GLN A 147 8.98 -25.93 -2.97
C GLN A 147 8.20 -27.24 -2.85
N THR A 148 6.92 -27.23 -3.24
CA THR A 148 6.03 -28.40 -3.20
C THR A 148 6.19 -29.33 -4.42
N GLY A 149 6.88 -28.86 -5.47
CA GLY A 149 6.93 -29.53 -6.79
C GLY A 149 5.64 -29.41 -7.61
N LYS A 150 4.62 -28.76 -7.09
CA LYS A 150 3.34 -28.54 -7.81
C LYS A 150 3.41 -27.29 -8.69
N THR A 151 2.70 -27.34 -9.83
CA THR A 151 2.56 -26.20 -10.74
C THR A 151 1.07 -25.91 -10.95
N VAL A 152 0.69 -24.64 -10.94
CA VAL A 152 -0.68 -24.15 -11.19
C VAL A 152 -0.65 -23.17 -12.36
N ALA A 153 -1.53 -23.36 -13.33
CA ALA A 153 -1.78 -22.43 -14.41
C ALA A 153 -2.88 -21.44 -13.98
N ILE A 154 -2.62 -20.15 -14.13
CA ILE A 154 -3.56 -19.07 -13.82
C ILE A 154 -3.91 -18.36 -15.12
N ILE A 155 -5.18 -18.23 -15.42
CA ILE A 155 -5.65 -17.54 -16.63
C ILE A 155 -6.10 -16.14 -16.26
N GLY A 156 -5.33 -15.15 -16.74
CA GLY A 156 -5.53 -13.72 -16.49
C GLY A 156 -4.50 -13.14 -15.52
N ALA A 157 -3.77 -12.11 -15.97
CA ALA A 157 -2.79 -11.36 -15.18
C ALA A 157 -3.37 -10.06 -14.57
N GLY A 158 -4.68 -10.02 -14.32
CA GLY A 158 -5.32 -8.95 -13.57
C GLY A 158 -5.02 -9.07 -12.07
N PRO A 159 -5.56 -8.15 -11.23
CA PRO A 159 -5.26 -8.13 -9.79
C PRO A 159 -5.57 -9.46 -9.09
N ALA A 160 -6.65 -10.14 -9.48
CA ALA A 160 -7.01 -11.44 -8.90
C ALA A 160 -5.99 -12.54 -9.26
N GLY A 161 -5.58 -12.61 -10.53
CA GLY A 161 -4.58 -13.59 -10.97
C GLY A 161 -3.21 -13.33 -10.38
N LEU A 162 -2.79 -12.07 -10.28
CA LEU A 162 -1.53 -11.68 -9.64
C LEU A 162 -1.55 -12.02 -8.14
N ALA A 163 -2.66 -11.76 -7.44
CA ALA A 163 -2.81 -12.13 -6.03
C ALA A 163 -2.75 -13.66 -5.85
N CYS A 164 -3.42 -14.42 -6.71
CA CYS A 164 -3.35 -15.87 -6.68
C CYS A 164 -1.91 -16.38 -6.91
N ALA A 165 -1.19 -15.81 -7.87
CA ALA A 165 0.19 -16.17 -8.17
C ALA A 165 1.12 -15.89 -6.98
N ASP A 166 0.99 -14.71 -6.35
CA ASP A 166 1.79 -14.32 -5.19
C ASP A 166 1.56 -15.29 -4.01
N VAL A 167 0.30 -15.56 -3.66
CA VAL A 167 -0.04 -16.47 -2.56
C VAL A 167 0.48 -17.88 -2.84
N LEU A 168 0.31 -18.41 -4.05
CA LEU A 168 0.81 -19.73 -4.43
C LEU A 168 2.34 -19.79 -4.31
N THR A 169 3.03 -18.78 -4.82
CA THR A 169 4.50 -18.71 -4.78
C THR A 169 5.03 -18.68 -3.35
N ARG A 170 4.43 -17.86 -2.49
CA ARG A 170 4.74 -17.80 -1.04
C ARG A 170 4.52 -19.14 -0.32
N ASN A 171 3.66 -20.00 -0.87
CA ASN A 171 3.39 -21.33 -0.34
C ASN A 171 4.14 -22.46 -1.11
N GLY A 172 5.14 -22.11 -1.90
CA GLY A 172 6.02 -23.08 -2.57
C GLY A 172 5.38 -23.78 -3.78
N VAL A 173 4.32 -23.21 -4.34
CA VAL A 173 3.70 -23.71 -5.56
C VAL A 173 4.12 -22.84 -6.73
N LYS A 174 4.64 -23.46 -7.78
CA LYS A 174 5.00 -22.73 -9.02
C LYS A 174 3.73 -22.21 -9.70
N ALA A 175 3.56 -20.89 -9.77
CA ALA A 175 2.49 -20.26 -10.50
C ALA A 175 2.97 -19.89 -11.92
N VAL A 176 2.16 -20.22 -12.94
CA VAL A 176 2.38 -19.80 -14.32
C VAL A 176 1.15 -19.03 -14.77
N VAL A 177 1.33 -17.74 -15.01
CA VAL A 177 0.22 -16.84 -15.37
C VAL A 177 0.19 -16.66 -16.88
N PHE A 178 -0.98 -16.87 -17.46
CA PHE A 178 -1.25 -16.66 -18.90
C PHE A 178 -2.21 -15.48 -19.05
N ASP A 179 -1.87 -14.55 -19.93
CA ASP A 179 -2.77 -13.46 -20.29
C ASP A 179 -2.77 -13.26 -21.82
N ARG A 180 -3.88 -12.74 -22.33
CA ARG A 180 -4.00 -12.39 -23.75
C ARG A 180 -3.31 -11.07 -24.11
N HIS A 181 -3.04 -10.23 -23.09
CA HIS A 181 -2.38 -8.96 -23.26
C HIS A 181 -0.89 -9.07 -22.97
N PRO A 182 -0.04 -8.23 -23.59
CA PRO A 182 1.41 -8.30 -23.40
C PRO A 182 1.87 -7.80 -22.04
N GLU A 183 1.03 -7.02 -21.33
CA GLU A 183 1.33 -6.44 -20.04
C GLU A 183 0.41 -6.99 -18.94
N ILE A 184 0.99 -7.12 -17.73
CA ILE A 184 0.26 -7.52 -16.52
C ILE A 184 -0.62 -6.40 -15.98
N GLY A 185 -1.52 -6.72 -15.07
CA GLY A 185 -2.34 -5.77 -14.32
C GLY A 185 -3.81 -5.72 -14.76
N GLY A 186 -4.16 -6.24 -15.94
CA GLY A 186 -5.54 -6.20 -16.43
C GLY A 186 -6.11 -4.77 -16.40
N LEU A 187 -7.24 -4.55 -15.73
CA LEU A 187 -7.84 -3.20 -15.61
C LEU A 187 -6.96 -2.19 -14.86
N LEU A 188 -6.03 -2.61 -14.04
CA LEU A 188 -5.06 -1.69 -13.40
C LEU A 188 -4.19 -1.01 -14.46
N THR A 189 -3.81 -1.74 -15.50
CA THR A 189 -2.99 -1.24 -16.60
C THR A 189 -3.82 -0.63 -17.72
N PHE A 190 -4.90 -1.30 -18.14
CA PHE A 190 -5.67 -0.95 -19.34
C PHE A 190 -6.94 -0.14 -19.06
N GLY A 191 -7.39 -0.06 -17.79
CA GLY A 191 -8.63 0.62 -17.40
C GLY A 191 -8.42 1.87 -16.53
N ILE A 192 -7.49 1.83 -15.57
CA ILE A 192 -7.26 2.96 -14.66
C ILE A 192 -6.39 4.01 -15.35
N PRO A 193 -6.80 5.29 -15.36
CA PRO A 193 -6.00 6.37 -15.94
C PRO A 193 -4.67 6.56 -15.24
N ALA A 194 -3.62 6.95 -15.98
CA ALA A 194 -2.27 7.17 -15.45
C ALA A 194 -2.23 8.23 -14.34
N PHE A 195 -3.09 9.23 -14.39
CA PHE A 195 -3.18 10.23 -13.32
C PHE A 195 -3.68 9.68 -11.97
N LYS A 196 -4.21 8.47 -11.94
CA LYS A 196 -4.62 7.74 -10.72
C LYS A 196 -3.65 6.63 -10.36
N LEU A 197 -3.10 5.93 -11.36
CA LEU A 197 -2.15 4.83 -11.21
C LEU A 197 -1.22 4.81 -12.42
N GLU A 198 0.03 5.25 -12.25
CA GLU A 198 1.06 5.17 -13.27
C GLU A 198 1.39 3.73 -13.62
N LYS A 199 1.71 3.47 -14.89
CA LYS A 199 1.91 2.10 -15.41
C LYS A 199 3.18 1.46 -14.87
N GLU A 200 4.17 2.27 -14.55
CA GLU A 200 5.43 1.88 -13.94
C GLU A 200 5.22 1.16 -12.59
N VAL A 201 4.16 1.52 -11.85
CA VAL A 201 3.78 0.84 -10.60
C VAL A 201 3.46 -0.63 -10.86
N MET A 202 2.83 -0.94 -11.98
CA MET A 202 2.54 -2.33 -12.37
C MET A 202 3.76 -3.02 -13.00
N THR A 203 4.53 -2.31 -13.82
CA THR A 203 5.72 -2.87 -14.49
C THR A 203 6.74 -3.39 -13.50
N ARG A 204 7.00 -2.67 -12.43
CA ARG A 204 7.95 -3.10 -11.38
C ARG A 204 7.54 -4.38 -10.65
N ARG A 205 6.27 -4.80 -10.75
CA ARG A 205 5.78 -6.09 -10.23
C ARG A 205 6.11 -7.27 -11.13
N ARG A 206 6.46 -7.01 -12.37
CA ARG A 206 6.87 -8.03 -13.33
C ARG A 206 8.31 -8.48 -13.13
N GLU A 207 9.15 -7.61 -12.58
CA GLU A 207 10.56 -7.84 -12.26
C GLU A 207 10.74 -8.60 -10.94
#